data_d89b41ea19de248308f61dee18f9a38d
#
_entry.id   d89b41ea19de248308f61dee18f9a38d
#
_cell.length_a   1.000
_cell.length_b   1.000
_cell.length_c   1.000
_cell.angle_alpha   90.00
_cell.angle_beta   90.00
_cell.angle_gamma   90.00
#
_symmetry.space_group_name_H-M   'P 1'
#
loop_
_entity.id
_entity.type
_entity.pdbx_description
1 polymer ?
#
loop_
_entity_poly.entity_id
_entity_poly.type
_entity_poly.pdbx_seq_one_letter_code
_entity_poly.pdbx_strand_id
1 'polypeptide(L)'
;DTENHWAMSYATRYLVAQTWPAAGPKDWFNGQSSAENLAIAKSYIEHWMKITTSYGQGEYDSPNYIEEYIIPMALLAGWAEDPELRQKAHMMLDYLIFDYAVEQVKGSYGGAHSRVYPKQIMVPGNAYSSTLGWFAFGLGDTPAAPRAGNILLALSGYVPPPILERVARDREEPYVERELKRTRWRMRNAGPLSFTIHDKRTIPVYKYSYIDREFALGSTQGGLLQP
;
A
#
# COMPACT_ATOMS: atom_id res chain seq x y z
N ASP A 1 -12.86 3.35 10.59
CA ASP A 1 -12.51 2.99 9.22
C ASP A 1 -11.19 3.63 8.85
N THR A 2 -10.30 2.89 8.23
CA THR A 2 -8.95 3.29 7.89
C THR A 2 -8.77 3.29 6.37
N GLU A 3 -7.73 3.98 5.90
CA GLU A 3 -7.45 4.13 4.48
C GLU A 3 -7.24 2.78 3.77
N ASN A 4 -6.53 1.87 4.41
CA ASN A 4 -6.31 0.51 3.91
C ASN A 4 -7.62 -0.27 3.71
N HIS A 5 -8.55 -0.22 4.68
CA HIS A 5 -9.86 -0.85 4.53
C HIS A 5 -10.65 -0.27 3.35
N TRP A 6 -10.55 1.04 3.11
CA TRP A 6 -11.20 1.67 1.97
C TRP A 6 -10.57 1.23 0.65
N ALA A 7 -9.25 1.18 0.55
CA ALA A 7 -8.56 0.71 -0.66
C ALA A 7 -8.99 -0.72 -1.01
N MET A 8 -9.00 -1.64 -0.03
CA MET A 8 -9.48 -3.01 -0.22
C MET A 8 -10.95 -3.07 -0.60
N SER A 9 -11.80 -2.32 0.09
CA SER A 9 -13.26 -2.32 -0.15
C SER A 9 -13.59 -1.83 -1.56
N TYR A 10 -12.94 -0.75 -2.03
CA TYR A 10 -13.23 -0.21 -3.37
C TYR A 10 -12.61 -1.06 -4.48
N ALA A 11 -11.44 -1.65 -4.29
CA ALA A 11 -10.88 -2.60 -5.25
C ALA A 11 -11.78 -3.84 -5.40
N THR A 12 -12.24 -4.39 -4.29
CA THR A 12 -13.19 -5.52 -4.31
C THR A 12 -14.51 -5.11 -4.97
N ARG A 13 -15.07 -3.95 -4.61
CA ARG A 13 -16.31 -3.43 -5.23
C ARG A 13 -16.17 -3.28 -6.74
N TYR A 14 -15.04 -2.76 -7.22
CA TYR A 14 -14.76 -2.62 -8.64
C TYR A 14 -14.82 -3.98 -9.34
N LEU A 15 -14.08 -4.98 -8.84
CA LEU A 15 -14.00 -6.30 -9.44
C LEU A 15 -15.33 -7.06 -9.37
N VAL A 16 -16.08 -6.93 -8.27
CA VAL A 16 -17.43 -7.50 -8.16
C VAL A 16 -18.37 -6.87 -9.17
N ALA A 17 -18.37 -5.56 -9.31
CA ALA A 17 -19.23 -4.84 -10.26
C ALA A 17 -18.88 -5.19 -11.71
N GLN A 18 -17.62 -5.37 -12.03
CA GLN A 18 -17.11 -5.82 -13.33
C GLN A 18 -17.59 -7.26 -13.64
N THR A 19 -17.51 -8.14 -12.66
CA THR A 19 -17.86 -9.58 -12.82
C THR A 19 -19.36 -9.79 -13.00
N TRP A 20 -20.20 -8.97 -12.36
CA TRP A 20 -21.66 -9.03 -12.47
C TRP A 20 -22.25 -7.71 -12.99
N PRO A 21 -22.00 -7.37 -14.26
CA PRO A 21 -22.37 -6.05 -14.80
C PRO A 21 -23.87 -5.80 -14.86
N ALA A 22 -24.68 -6.88 -14.94
CA ALA A 22 -26.13 -6.80 -14.98
C ALA A 22 -26.81 -6.69 -13.61
N ALA A 23 -26.06 -6.78 -12.50
CA ALA A 23 -26.65 -6.69 -11.17
C ALA A 23 -27.21 -5.28 -10.91
N GLY A 24 -28.48 -5.25 -10.49
CA GLY A 24 -29.23 -4.03 -10.25
C GLY A 24 -29.17 -3.54 -8.80
N PRO A 25 -29.87 -2.45 -8.50
CA PRO A 25 -29.86 -1.86 -7.15
C PRO A 25 -30.32 -2.78 -6.03
N LYS A 26 -31.09 -3.82 -6.34
CA LYS A 26 -31.58 -4.80 -5.34
C LYS A 26 -30.51 -5.82 -4.94
N ASP A 27 -29.49 -6.00 -5.78
CA ASP A 27 -28.43 -6.98 -5.60
C ASP A 27 -27.27 -6.43 -4.78
N TRP A 28 -27.24 -5.11 -4.56
CA TRP A 28 -26.21 -4.41 -3.83
C TRP A 28 -26.72 -3.86 -2.51
N PHE A 29 -25.92 -4.01 -1.46
CA PHE A 29 -26.25 -3.51 -0.10
C PHE A 29 -26.47 -2.00 -0.03
N ASN A 30 -25.92 -1.23 -0.98
CA ASN A 30 -26.00 0.22 -1.02
C ASN A 30 -27.12 0.74 -1.94
N GLY A 31 -27.92 -0.13 -2.54
CA GLY A 31 -29.02 0.24 -3.42
C GLY A 31 -28.60 0.86 -4.76
N GLN A 32 -27.35 0.63 -5.20
CA GLN A 32 -26.84 1.10 -6.48
C GLN A 32 -26.63 -0.07 -7.44
N SER A 33 -26.68 0.20 -8.74
CA SER A 33 -26.37 -0.78 -9.78
C SER A 33 -24.86 -1.11 -9.84
N SER A 34 -24.50 -2.20 -10.51
CA SER A 34 -23.10 -2.51 -10.81
C SER A 34 -22.39 -1.39 -11.57
N ALA A 35 -23.05 -0.76 -12.54
CA ALA A 35 -22.47 0.34 -13.29
C ALA A 35 -22.11 1.54 -12.40
N GLU A 36 -22.99 1.91 -11.47
CA GLU A 36 -22.74 2.98 -10.51
C GLU A 36 -21.62 2.60 -9.52
N ASN A 37 -21.65 1.36 -9.00
CA ASN A 37 -20.63 0.86 -8.10
C ASN A 37 -19.24 0.81 -8.76
N LEU A 38 -19.15 0.41 -10.02
CA LEU A 38 -17.92 0.39 -10.80
C LEU A 38 -17.36 1.80 -10.99
N ALA A 39 -18.19 2.76 -11.37
CA ALA A 39 -17.78 4.15 -11.58
C ALA A 39 -17.28 4.79 -10.27
N ILE A 40 -18.01 4.60 -9.18
CA ILE A 40 -17.62 5.10 -7.84
C ILE A 40 -16.31 4.47 -7.38
N ALA A 41 -16.19 3.15 -7.51
CA ALA A 41 -15.00 2.44 -7.09
C ALA A 41 -13.76 2.88 -7.89
N LYS A 42 -13.88 2.98 -9.22
CA LYS A 42 -12.79 3.47 -10.08
C LYS A 42 -12.36 4.88 -9.68
N SER A 43 -13.32 5.79 -9.51
CA SER A 43 -13.04 7.18 -9.12
C SER A 43 -12.29 7.24 -7.78
N TYR A 44 -12.71 6.46 -6.79
CA TYR A 44 -12.02 6.39 -5.50
C TYR A 44 -10.58 5.88 -5.64
N ILE A 45 -10.39 4.76 -6.33
CA ILE A 45 -9.09 4.10 -6.50
C ILE A 45 -8.09 5.04 -7.19
N GLU A 46 -8.48 5.63 -8.32
CA GLU A 46 -7.63 6.54 -9.08
C GLU A 46 -7.24 7.78 -8.27
N HIS A 47 -8.18 8.29 -7.49
CA HIS A 47 -7.89 9.43 -6.64
C HIS A 47 -6.98 9.05 -5.47
N TRP A 48 -7.21 7.91 -4.83
CA TRP A 48 -6.33 7.38 -3.79
C TRP A 48 -4.89 7.19 -4.32
N MET A 49 -4.74 6.59 -5.51
CA MET A 49 -3.43 6.46 -6.18
C MET A 49 -2.76 7.83 -6.38
N LYS A 50 -3.51 8.81 -6.90
CA LYS A 50 -3.01 10.17 -7.12
C LYS A 50 -2.53 10.84 -5.83
N ILE A 51 -3.30 10.74 -4.75
CA ILE A 51 -2.91 11.31 -3.46
C ILE A 51 -1.69 10.59 -2.90
N THR A 52 -1.69 9.27 -2.96
CA THR A 52 -0.61 8.45 -2.41
C THR A 52 0.72 8.69 -3.12
N THR A 53 0.71 8.83 -4.44
CA THR A 53 1.92 9.17 -5.20
C THR A 53 2.37 10.62 -5.06
N SER A 54 1.48 11.51 -4.61
CA SER A 54 1.82 12.94 -4.40
C SER A 54 2.28 13.26 -2.98
N TYR A 55 1.74 12.54 -1.98
CA TYR A 55 1.91 12.87 -0.56
C TYR A 55 2.19 11.65 0.32
N GLY A 56 2.47 10.49 -0.26
CA GLY A 56 2.64 9.23 0.46
C GLY A 56 1.31 8.64 0.98
N GLN A 57 1.37 7.42 1.49
CA GLN A 57 0.25 6.76 2.15
C GLN A 57 0.07 7.27 3.59
N GLY A 58 -1.16 7.17 4.10
CA GLY A 58 -1.49 7.66 5.44
C GLY A 58 -1.05 6.74 6.58
N GLU A 59 -0.92 5.44 6.32
CA GLU A 59 -0.27 4.47 7.23
C GLU A 59 1.10 4.12 6.64
N TYR A 60 1.95 5.17 6.49
CA TYR A 60 3.23 5.07 5.81
C TYR A 60 4.17 4.05 6.47
N ASP A 61 4.85 3.32 5.64
CA ASP A 61 5.97 2.42 5.95
C ASP A 61 5.67 1.42 7.08
N SER A 62 4.40 1.09 7.24
CA SER A 62 3.98 0.13 8.25
C SER A 62 4.43 -1.28 7.84
N PRO A 63 5.24 -1.97 8.66
CA PRO A 63 5.72 -3.31 8.36
C PRO A 63 4.61 -4.33 8.13
N ASN A 64 3.42 -4.09 8.67
CA ASN A 64 2.27 -4.96 8.47
C ASN A 64 1.30 -4.41 7.42
N TYR A 65 0.97 -3.10 7.50
CA TYR A 65 -0.12 -2.54 6.70
C TYR A 65 0.26 -2.28 5.25
N ILE A 66 1.52 -2.40 4.87
CA ILE A 66 1.92 -2.44 3.45
C ILE A 66 1.20 -3.58 2.71
N GLU A 67 0.91 -4.72 3.39
CA GLU A 67 0.12 -5.82 2.82
C GLU A 67 -1.26 -5.36 2.35
N GLU A 68 -1.90 -4.51 3.15
CA GLU A 68 -3.26 -4.03 2.92
C GLU A 68 -3.36 -3.06 1.74
N TYR A 69 -2.24 -2.54 1.26
CA TYR A 69 -2.14 -1.75 0.03
C TYR A 69 -1.68 -2.61 -1.16
N ILE A 70 -0.82 -3.58 -0.92
CA ILE A 70 -0.38 -4.54 -1.95
C ILE A 70 -1.55 -5.39 -2.45
N ILE A 71 -2.39 -5.91 -1.56
CA ILE A 71 -3.54 -6.77 -1.91
C ILE A 71 -4.46 -6.10 -2.93
N PRO A 72 -5.05 -4.91 -2.68
CA PRO A 72 -5.95 -4.29 -3.64
C PRO A 72 -5.27 -3.95 -4.97
N MET A 73 -4.01 -3.55 -4.94
CA MET A 73 -3.29 -3.24 -6.18
C MET A 73 -2.96 -4.49 -6.98
N ALA A 74 -2.56 -5.59 -6.34
CA ALA A 74 -2.36 -6.88 -7.01
C ALA A 74 -3.66 -7.40 -7.64
N LEU A 75 -4.79 -7.29 -6.93
CA LEU A 75 -6.09 -7.65 -7.46
C LEU A 75 -6.45 -6.84 -8.72
N LEU A 76 -6.25 -5.54 -8.71
CA LEU A 76 -6.54 -4.70 -9.87
C LEU A 76 -5.56 -4.93 -11.01
N ALA A 77 -4.27 -5.10 -10.71
CA ALA A 77 -3.24 -5.39 -11.70
C ALA A 77 -3.47 -6.72 -12.43
N GLY A 78 -3.97 -7.73 -11.71
CA GLY A 78 -4.24 -9.04 -12.28
C GLY A 78 -5.59 -9.15 -13.01
N TRP A 79 -6.63 -8.50 -12.51
CA TRP A 79 -8.00 -8.81 -12.93
C TRP A 79 -8.86 -7.62 -13.36
N ALA A 80 -8.41 -6.36 -13.27
CA ALA A 80 -9.18 -5.26 -13.83
C ALA A 80 -9.27 -5.39 -15.36
N GLU A 81 -10.48 -5.27 -15.92
CA GLU A 81 -10.68 -5.29 -17.38
C GLU A 81 -10.26 -3.97 -18.04
N ASP A 82 -10.40 -2.86 -17.33
CA ASP A 82 -9.93 -1.57 -17.78
C ASP A 82 -8.40 -1.54 -17.86
N PRO A 83 -7.81 -1.45 -19.07
CA PRO A 83 -6.36 -1.53 -19.24
C PRO A 83 -5.62 -0.34 -18.61
N GLU A 84 -6.24 0.82 -18.54
CA GLU A 84 -5.63 2.00 -17.91
C GLU A 84 -5.57 1.82 -16.39
N LEU A 85 -6.65 1.36 -15.78
CA LEU A 85 -6.66 1.08 -14.34
C LEU A 85 -5.68 -0.05 -13.99
N ARG A 86 -5.62 -1.10 -14.81
CA ARG A 86 -4.65 -2.19 -14.65
C ARG A 86 -3.22 -1.67 -14.68
N GLN A 87 -2.88 -0.84 -15.67
CA GLN A 87 -1.56 -0.23 -15.77
C GLN A 87 -1.23 0.65 -14.57
N LYS A 88 -2.17 1.48 -14.12
CA LYS A 88 -2.01 2.30 -12.92
C LYS A 88 -1.78 1.44 -11.66
N ALA A 89 -2.46 0.31 -11.55
CA ALA A 89 -2.26 -0.62 -10.45
C ALA A 89 -0.86 -1.26 -10.46
N HIS A 90 -0.34 -1.64 -11.64
CA HIS A 90 1.05 -2.07 -11.79
C HIS A 90 2.04 -0.98 -11.34
N MET A 91 1.88 0.24 -11.81
CA MET A 91 2.73 1.37 -11.40
C MET A 91 2.65 1.64 -9.90
N MET A 92 1.47 1.43 -9.31
CA MET A 92 1.29 1.60 -7.87
C MET A 92 1.98 0.49 -7.06
N LEU A 93 2.01 -0.75 -7.58
CA LEU A 93 2.82 -1.82 -7.01
C LEU A 93 4.32 -1.49 -7.08
N ASP A 94 4.80 -0.98 -8.22
CA ASP A 94 6.18 -0.53 -8.35
C ASP A 94 6.52 0.53 -7.29
N TYR A 95 5.65 1.50 -7.09
CA TYR A 95 5.82 2.56 -6.09
C TYR A 95 5.89 2.00 -4.66
N LEU A 96 4.94 1.15 -4.26
CA LEU A 96 4.89 0.59 -2.91
C LEU A 96 6.09 -0.33 -2.61
N ILE A 97 6.52 -1.10 -3.62
CA ILE A 97 7.67 -2.01 -3.47
C ILE A 97 8.98 -1.23 -3.52
N PHE A 98 9.06 -0.14 -4.28
CA PHE A 98 10.20 0.78 -4.26
C PHE A 98 10.36 1.44 -2.88
N ASP A 99 9.28 1.94 -2.31
CA ASP A 99 9.23 2.55 -0.98
C ASP A 99 9.85 1.59 0.08
N TYR A 100 9.43 0.33 0.06
CA TYR A 100 10.05 -0.72 0.88
C TYR A 100 11.52 -0.97 0.51
N ALA A 101 11.86 -1.07 -0.78
CA ALA A 101 13.20 -1.42 -1.25
C ALA A 101 14.26 -0.40 -0.81
N VAL A 102 13.91 0.87 -0.78
CA VAL A 102 14.81 1.96 -0.36
C VAL A 102 15.13 1.85 1.13
N GLU A 103 14.20 1.52 1.98
CA GLU A 103 14.37 1.58 3.42
C GLU A 103 14.68 0.24 4.11
N GLN A 104 14.59 -0.87 3.40
CA GLN A 104 14.84 -2.17 4.02
C GLN A 104 16.32 -2.35 4.41
N VAL A 105 16.56 -3.03 5.53
CA VAL A 105 17.86 -3.50 5.98
C VAL A 105 17.78 -5.00 6.21
N LYS A 106 18.53 -5.79 5.42
CA LYS A 106 18.55 -7.26 5.49
C LYS A 106 17.15 -7.91 5.45
N GLY A 107 16.24 -7.32 4.66
CA GLY A 107 14.87 -7.80 4.50
C GLY A 107 13.88 -7.26 5.55
N SER A 108 14.34 -6.50 6.53
CA SER A 108 13.46 -5.83 7.51
C SER A 108 13.20 -4.40 7.09
N TYR A 109 11.97 -3.92 7.25
CA TYR A 109 11.65 -2.53 7.01
C TYR A 109 12.32 -1.65 8.07
N GLY A 110 13.19 -0.76 7.66
CA GLY A 110 13.92 0.17 8.52
C GLY A 110 13.24 1.54 8.62
N GLY A 111 13.91 2.48 9.30
CA GLY A 111 13.44 3.86 9.38
C GLY A 111 12.28 4.09 10.37
N ALA A 112 11.56 5.17 10.16
CA ALA A 112 10.42 5.55 10.98
C ALA A 112 9.10 5.06 10.36
N HIS A 113 8.25 4.49 11.19
CA HIS A 113 6.98 3.87 10.78
C HIS A 113 5.79 4.58 11.42
N SER A 114 4.64 4.55 10.74
CA SER A 114 3.41 5.07 11.30
C SER A 114 2.78 4.07 12.28
N ARG A 115 2.23 2.99 11.78
CA ARG A 115 1.53 1.98 12.58
C ARG A 115 2.33 0.68 12.66
N VAL A 116 2.83 0.38 13.84
CA VAL A 116 3.63 -0.82 14.11
C VAL A 116 3.23 -1.43 15.45
N TYR A 117 3.38 -2.72 15.59
CA TYR A 117 3.07 -3.43 16.83
C TYR A 117 4.34 -4.02 17.45
N PRO A 118 4.39 -4.16 18.79
CA PRO A 118 5.59 -4.66 19.50
C PRO A 118 6.15 -5.95 18.92
N LYS A 119 5.30 -6.90 18.53
CA LYS A 119 5.74 -8.19 17.98
C LYS A 119 6.50 -8.07 16.66
N GLN A 120 6.25 -7.05 15.85
CA GLN A 120 6.97 -6.81 14.60
C GLN A 120 8.27 -6.03 14.82
N ILE A 121 8.34 -5.26 15.90
CA ILE A 121 9.59 -4.60 16.32
C ILE A 121 10.56 -5.64 16.92
N MET A 122 10.05 -6.47 17.83
CA MET A 122 10.85 -7.46 18.54
C MET A 122 11.30 -8.63 17.66
N VAL A 123 10.49 -9.00 16.67
CA VAL A 123 10.77 -10.08 15.72
C VAL A 123 10.35 -9.62 14.32
N PRO A 124 11.20 -8.84 13.63
CA PRO A 124 10.87 -8.26 12.31
C PRO A 124 10.45 -9.28 11.26
N GLY A 125 10.96 -10.50 11.32
CA GLY A 125 10.56 -11.61 10.43
C GLY A 125 9.07 -11.99 10.51
N ASN A 126 8.35 -11.56 11.56
CA ASN A 126 6.89 -11.75 11.68
C ASN A 126 6.08 -10.69 10.94
N ALA A 127 6.72 -9.67 10.40
CA ALA A 127 6.04 -8.62 9.64
C ALA A 127 5.81 -9.05 8.18
N TYR A 128 4.75 -8.52 7.56
CA TYR A 128 4.52 -8.77 6.15
C TYR A 128 5.65 -8.22 5.26
N SER A 129 6.20 -7.06 5.59
CA SER A 129 7.30 -6.46 4.83
C SER A 129 8.51 -7.38 4.70
N SER A 130 8.82 -8.19 5.73
CA SER A 130 9.92 -9.17 5.64
C SER A 130 9.57 -10.30 4.68
N THR A 131 8.32 -10.77 4.66
CA THR A 131 7.87 -11.78 3.67
C THR A 131 7.84 -11.21 2.26
N LEU A 132 7.51 -9.92 2.11
CA LEU A 132 7.55 -9.20 0.83
C LEU A 132 8.99 -9.10 0.33
N GLY A 133 9.93 -8.73 1.20
CA GLY A 133 11.35 -8.64 0.86
C GLY A 133 11.95 -9.96 0.40
N TRP A 134 11.58 -11.05 1.06
CA TRP A 134 11.97 -12.39 0.62
C TRP A 134 11.34 -12.76 -0.73
N PHE A 135 10.05 -12.49 -0.89
CA PHE A 135 9.32 -12.82 -2.12
C PHE A 135 9.80 -12.02 -3.33
N ALA A 136 9.95 -10.70 -3.17
CA ALA A 136 10.30 -9.81 -4.29
C ALA A 136 11.80 -9.82 -4.62
N PHE A 137 12.66 -10.03 -3.63
CA PHE A 137 14.10 -9.80 -3.76
C PHE A 137 14.98 -10.91 -3.19
N GLY A 138 14.40 -11.95 -2.55
CA GLY A 138 15.19 -12.98 -1.87
C GLY A 138 15.98 -12.45 -0.66
N LEU A 139 15.47 -11.40 0.01
CA LEU A 139 16.11 -10.78 1.17
C LEU A 139 15.50 -11.29 2.49
N GLY A 140 16.34 -11.40 3.50
CA GLY A 140 15.93 -11.90 4.82
C GLY A 140 15.74 -13.41 4.89
N ASP A 141 15.07 -13.86 5.93
CA ASP A 141 14.81 -15.28 6.17
C ASP A 141 13.61 -15.80 5.40
N THR A 142 13.65 -17.06 5.03
CA THR A 142 12.50 -17.73 4.40
C THR A 142 11.30 -17.71 5.34
N PRO A 143 10.15 -17.15 4.91
CA PRO A 143 8.96 -17.10 5.76
C PRO A 143 8.43 -18.51 6.09
N ALA A 144 7.95 -18.69 7.32
CA ALA A 144 7.35 -19.96 7.75
C ALA A 144 6.07 -20.31 6.97
N ALA A 145 5.35 -19.31 6.45
CA ALA A 145 4.15 -19.48 5.65
C ALA A 145 3.97 -18.32 4.65
N PRO A 146 3.35 -18.57 3.50
CA PRO A 146 3.01 -17.51 2.56
C PRO A 146 1.94 -16.58 3.15
N ARG A 147 2.00 -15.30 2.77
CA ARG A 147 1.01 -14.28 3.13
C ARG A 147 0.09 -14.01 1.95
N ALA A 148 -1.11 -13.54 2.23
CA ALA A 148 -2.11 -13.26 1.21
C ALA A 148 -1.62 -12.29 0.14
N GLY A 149 -0.91 -11.23 0.55
CA GLY A 149 -0.33 -10.26 -0.38
C GLY A 149 0.66 -10.89 -1.35
N ASN A 150 1.53 -11.78 -0.90
CA ASN A 150 2.49 -12.47 -1.77
C ASN A 150 1.82 -13.46 -2.72
N ILE A 151 0.79 -14.16 -2.25
CA ILE A 151 0.00 -15.07 -3.09
C ILE A 151 -0.68 -14.28 -4.21
N LEU A 152 -1.30 -13.16 -3.89
CA LEU A 152 -1.99 -12.33 -4.87
C LEU A 152 -1.01 -11.65 -5.84
N LEU A 153 0.16 -11.22 -5.39
CA LEU A 153 1.22 -10.75 -6.28
C LEU A 153 1.62 -11.83 -7.30
N ALA A 154 1.87 -13.05 -6.83
CA ALA A 154 2.21 -14.15 -7.71
C ALA A 154 1.10 -14.45 -8.73
N LEU A 155 -0.15 -14.49 -8.27
CA LEU A 155 -1.31 -14.79 -9.12
C LEU A 155 -1.65 -13.65 -10.10
N SER A 156 -1.33 -12.41 -9.75
CA SER A 156 -1.54 -11.25 -10.64
C SER A 156 -0.57 -11.20 -11.83
N GLY A 157 0.48 -12.01 -11.79
CA GLY A 157 1.55 -11.96 -12.79
C GLY A 157 2.47 -10.75 -12.66
N TYR A 158 2.37 -9.99 -11.57
CA TYR A 158 3.26 -8.86 -11.33
C TYR A 158 4.70 -9.33 -11.07
N VAL A 159 5.63 -8.70 -11.75
CA VAL A 159 7.07 -8.90 -11.57
C VAL A 159 7.71 -7.54 -11.31
N PRO A 160 8.41 -7.37 -10.17
CA PRO A 160 9.11 -6.12 -9.89
C PRO A 160 10.13 -5.78 -10.99
N PRO A 161 10.19 -4.53 -11.44
CA PRO A 161 11.24 -4.10 -12.37
C PRO A 161 12.64 -4.39 -11.80
N PRO A 162 13.63 -4.82 -12.64
CA PRO A 162 14.97 -5.16 -12.16
C PRO A 162 15.71 -4.03 -11.43
N ILE A 163 15.31 -2.79 -11.68
CA ILE A 163 15.86 -1.63 -10.95
C ILE A 163 15.52 -1.69 -9.46
N LEU A 164 14.33 -2.19 -9.08
CA LEU A 164 13.91 -2.29 -7.68
C LEU A 164 14.78 -3.29 -6.91
N GLU A 165 15.17 -4.40 -7.55
CA GLU A 165 16.10 -5.35 -6.96
C GLU A 165 17.45 -4.71 -6.72
N ARG A 166 17.98 -3.96 -7.70
CA ARG A 166 19.25 -3.23 -7.53
C ARG A 166 19.17 -2.24 -6.37
N VAL A 167 18.13 -1.45 -6.30
CA VAL A 167 17.90 -0.51 -5.18
C VAL A 167 17.83 -1.25 -3.85
N ALA A 168 17.11 -2.36 -3.78
CA ALA A 168 16.99 -3.15 -2.55
C ALA A 168 18.32 -3.75 -2.07
N ARG A 169 19.22 -4.09 -2.98
CA ARG A 169 20.52 -4.73 -2.68
C ARG A 169 21.67 -3.75 -2.51
N ASP A 170 21.56 -2.53 -3.06
CA ASP A 170 22.64 -1.54 -2.98
C ASP A 170 22.68 -0.97 -1.54
N ARG A 171 23.72 -1.38 -0.83
CA ARG A 171 24.05 -0.96 0.54
C ARG A 171 25.56 -0.82 0.71
N GLU A 172 26.28 -0.49 -0.37
CA GLU A 172 27.73 -0.31 -0.33
C GLU A 172 28.10 0.91 0.49
N GLU A 173 27.36 2.00 0.29
CA GLU A 173 27.51 3.25 1.01
C GLU A 173 26.22 3.62 1.76
N PRO A 174 26.32 4.20 2.95
CA PRO A 174 25.16 4.69 3.66
C PRO A 174 24.56 5.90 2.95
N TYR A 175 23.25 6.07 3.06
CA TYR A 175 22.55 7.20 2.45
C TYR A 175 21.42 7.73 3.34
N VAL A 176 20.94 8.88 2.95
CA VAL A 176 19.81 9.55 3.59
C VAL A 176 18.64 9.59 2.63
N GLU A 177 17.53 9.07 3.07
CA GLU A 177 16.25 9.24 2.42
C GLU A 177 15.44 10.34 3.11
N ARG A 178 14.74 11.12 2.31
CA ARG A 178 13.83 12.18 2.78
C ARG A 178 12.52 12.06 2.02
N GLU A 179 11.47 11.88 2.77
CA GLU A 179 10.16 11.66 2.22
C GLU A 179 9.13 12.63 2.78
N LEU A 180 8.13 12.90 1.96
CA LEU A 180 6.90 13.52 2.38
C LEU A 180 5.84 12.43 2.49
N LYS A 181 5.38 12.19 3.71
CA LYS A 181 4.22 11.34 4.01
C LYS A 181 3.09 12.21 4.55
N ARG A 182 1.97 11.60 4.87
CA ARG A 182 0.81 12.32 5.41
C ARG A 182 0.21 11.57 6.58
N THR A 183 -0.55 12.29 7.40
CA THR A 183 -1.37 11.65 8.42
C THR A 183 -2.45 10.79 7.77
N ARG A 184 -2.80 9.70 8.45
CA ARG A 184 -3.87 8.83 8.02
C ARG A 184 -5.16 9.63 7.78
N TRP A 185 -5.74 9.40 6.62
CA TRP A 185 -6.99 9.97 6.26
C TRP A 185 -8.15 9.26 6.98
N ARG A 186 -8.95 10.01 7.73
CA ARG A 186 -10.15 9.51 8.39
C ARG A 186 -11.37 10.07 7.68
N MET A 187 -12.13 9.21 7.04
CA MET A 187 -13.44 9.56 6.46
C MET A 187 -14.53 9.56 7.55
N ARG A 188 -14.33 10.34 8.60
CA ARG A 188 -15.41 10.54 9.58
C ARG A 188 -16.47 11.43 8.94
N ASN A 189 -17.71 10.98 8.96
CA ASN A 189 -18.91 11.69 8.48
C ASN A 189 -19.14 11.67 6.96
N ALA A 190 -18.36 10.94 6.18
CA ALA A 190 -18.77 10.59 4.83
C ALA A 190 -19.82 9.48 4.93
N GLY A 191 -21.01 9.69 4.42
CA GLY A 191 -21.98 8.63 4.24
C GLY A 191 -21.37 7.49 3.39
N PRO A 192 -21.99 6.31 3.35
CA PRO A 192 -21.46 5.13 2.65
C PRO A 192 -21.24 5.34 1.16
N LEU A 193 -21.70 6.46 0.61
CA LEU A 193 -21.67 6.80 -0.81
C LEU A 193 -20.87 8.07 -1.12
N SER A 194 -20.40 8.80 -0.11
CA SER A 194 -19.57 9.99 -0.32
C SER A 194 -18.19 9.78 0.32
N PHE A 195 -17.18 9.88 -0.48
CA PHE A 195 -15.83 10.06 0.00
C PHE A 195 -15.40 11.48 -0.36
N THR A 196 -15.06 12.26 0.61
CA THR A 196 -14.38 13.53 0.38
C THR A 196 -12.88 13.27 0.47
N ILE A 197 -12.27 13.28 -0.66
CA ILE A 197 -10.84 13.11 -0.84
C ILE A 197 -10.09 14.39 -0.45
N HIS A 198 -10.79 15.48 -0.29
CA HIS A 198 -10.28 16.77 0.15
C HIS A 198 -10.36 16.91 1.66
N ASP A 199 -9.82 15.97 2.39
CA ASP A 199 -9.69 16.21 3.82
C ASP A 199 -8.56 17.22 4.05
N LYS A 200 -8.97 18.47 4.26
CA LYS A 200 -8.08 19.58 4.65
C LYS A 200 -7.29 19.29 5.94
N ARG A 201 -7.59 18.18 6.62
CA ARG A 201 -6.92 17.73 7.85
C ARG A 201 -5.75 16.79 7.57
N THR A 202 -5.42 16.52 6.31
CA THR A 202 -4.19 15.82 5.98
C THR A 202 -3.00 16.71 6.32
N ILE A 203 -2.27 16.35 7.36
CA ILE A 203 -1.09 17.09 7.81
C ILE A 203 0.13 16.40 7.24
N PRO A 204 1.04 17.13 6.60
CA PRO A 204 2.27 16.55 6.08
C PRO A 204 3.14 16.00 7.23
N VAL A 205 3.78 14.89 6.96
CA VAL A 205 4.79 14.28 7.81
C VAL A 205 6.08 14.26 7.02
N TYR A 206 7.07 15.00 7.50
CA TYR A 206 8.42 14.99 6.94
C TYR A 206 9.18 13.85 7.59
N LYS A 207 9.57 12.88 6.80
CA LYS A 207 10.32 11.73 7.24
C LYS A 207 11.77 11.84 6.80
N TYR A 208 12.66 11.43 7.69
CA TYR A 208 14.08 11.34 7.46
C TYR A 208 14.55 9.96 7.93
N SER A 209 15.22 9.23 7.05
CA SER A 209 15.79 7.93 7.35
C SER A 209 17.26 7.90 6.92
N TYR A 210 18.13 7.58 7.85
CA TYR A 210 19.52 7.24 7.57
C TYR A 210 19.62 5.73 7.44
N ILE A 211 20.04 5.26 6.29
CA ILE A 211 20.13 3.84 5.96
C ILE A 211 21.59 3.45 5.82
N ASP A 212 21.98 2.45 6.58
CA ASP A 212 23.29 1.81 6.54
C ASP A 212 23.10 0.31 6.22
N ARG A 213 24.19 -0.35 5.94
CA ARG A 213 24.20 -1.79 5.67
C ARG A 213 23.68 -2.63 6.85
N GLU A 214 23.92 -2.18 8.07
CA GLU A 214 23.66 -2.94 9.30
C GLU A 214 22.47 -2.42 10.09
N PHE A 215 22.09 -1.15 9.90
CA PHE A 215 21.02 -0.50 10.65
C PHE A 215 20.33 0.63 9.86
N ALA A 216 19.17 1.03 10.35
CA ALA A 216 18.49 2.24 9.89
C ALA A 216 18.07 3.10 11.11
N LEU A 217 18.19 4.42 10.97
CA LEU A 217 17.72 5.38 11.95
C LEU A 217 16.70 6.30 11.28
N GLY A 218 15.49 6.33 11.82
CA GLY A 218 14.41 7.14 11.27
C GLY A 218 13.87 8.16 12.27
N SER A 219 13.43 9.28 11.74
CA SER A 219 12.69 10.30 12.48
C SER A 219 11.57 10.89 11.63
N THR A 220 10.56 11.43 12.31
CA THR A 220 9.45 12.12 11.66
C THR A 220 9.24 13.49 12.31
N GLN A 221 8.86 14.46 11.49
CA GLN A 221 8.48 15.78 11.94
C GLN A 221 7.15 16.20 11.33
N GLY A 222 6.28 16.78 12.14
CA GLY A 222 4.92 17.13 11.74
C GLY A 222 3.96 15.96 11.90
N GLY A 223 2.72 16.18 11.46
CA GLY A 223 1.65 15.22 11.63
C GLY A 223 1.14 15.10 13.07
N LEU A 224 -0.01 14.47 13.20
CA LEU A 224 -0.53 14.03 14.49
C LEU A 224 -0.14 12.59 14.74
N LEU A 225 0.10 12.25 15.99
CA LEU A 225 0.29 10.88 16.40
C LEU A 225 -0.89 10.02 15.91
N GLN A 226 -0.56 8.95 15.25
CA GLN A 226 -1.55 7.94 14.85
C GLN A 226 -1.81 7.04 16.06
N PRO A 227 -3.06 6.82 16.42
CA PRO A 227 -3.36 5.85 17.47
C PRO A 227 -3.04 4.42 17.01
#